data_ddf9dcac154db5d69d60a83c4c22ed25
#
_entry.id   ddf9dcac154db5d69d60a83c4c22ed25
#
_cell.length_a   1.000
_cell.length_b   1.000
_cell.length_c   1.000
_cell.angle_alpha   90.00
_cell.angle_beta   90.00
_cell.angle_gamma   90.00
#
_symmetry.space_group_name_H-M   'P 1'
#
loop_
_entity.id
_entity.type
_entity.pdbx_description
1 polymer ?
#
loop_
_entity_poly.entity_id
_entity_poly.type
_entity_poly.pdbx_seq_one_letter_code
_entity_poly.pdbx_strand_id
1 'polypeptide(L)'
;MILHISIDARDPSRAANVLAEVLNGKVYKFFTPGSYLVIPFDNYGTHIVVFEVGDVWVPGNDAESARVLQAKSTNLVANHTAISVPTTQQQIEQIGQREEWRVLTRRQGEGVPFSAIEFWVENRILFELFPPEFTPQYLQTMQPDAIAQILGQPIQARAA
;
A
#
# COMPACT_ATOMS: atom_id res chain seq x y z
N MET A 1 -7.92 -6.55 10.33
CA MET A 1 -6.99 -5.50 10.79
C MET A 1 -6.53 -4.71 9.57
N ILE A 2 -6.54 -3.40 9.61
CA ILE A 2 -5.98 -2.54 8.54
C ILE A 2 -4.46 -2.53 8.72
N LEU A 3 -3.71 -2.88 7.68
CA LEU A 3 -2.26 -2.95 7.71
C LEU A 3 -1.64 -1.64 7.20
N HIS A 4 -2.14 -1.10 6.10
CA HIS A 4 -1.73 0.21 5.63
C HIS A 4 -2.85 0.94 4.87
N ILE A 5 -2.65 2.22 4.71
CA ILE A 5 -3.49 3.07 3.85
C ILE A 5 -2.60 3.92 2.95
N SER A 6 -3.13 4.39 1.85
CA SER A 6 -2.55 5.52 1.11
C SER A 6 -3.49 6.71 1.13
N ILE A 7 -2.86 7.87 1.17
CA ILE A 7 -3.52 9.16 1.06
C ILE A 7 -2.81 10.01 0.00
N ASP A 8 -3.48 11.03 -0.50
CA ASP A 8 -2.86 12.05 -1.32
C ASP A 8 -2.72 13.37 -0.54
N ALA A 9 -1.69 14.15 -0.86
CA ALA A 9 -1.41 15.44 -0.24
C ALA A 9 -0.85 16.43 -1.26
N ARG A 10 -1.07 17.72 -1.04
CA ARG A 10 -0.49 18.79 -1.88
C ARG A 10 1.01 18.92 -1.70
N ASP A 11 1.49 18.66 -0.50
CA ASP A 11 2.90 18.56 -0.15
C ASP A 11 3.13 17.21 0.56
N PRO A 12 3.41 16.14 -0.19
CA PRO A 12 3.59 14.81 0.38
C PRO A 12 4.73 14.72 1.38
N SER A 13 5.83 15.46 1.13
CA SER A 13 6.98 15.49 2.05
C SER A 13 6.60 16.06 3.41
N ARG A 14 5.92 17.19 3.42
CA ARG A 14 5.47 17.84 4.65
C ARG A 14 4.45 16.95 5.38
N ALA A 15 3.44 16.44 4.67
CA ALA A 15 2.42 15.59 5.24
C ALA A 15 3.02 14.31 5.87
N ALA A 16 3.96 13.66 5.17
CA ALA A 16 4.65 12.48 5.69
C ALA A 16 5.45 12.79 6.97
N ASN A 17 6.19 13.89 7.00
CA ASN A 17 6.97 14.27 8.20
C ASN A 17 6.05 14.57 9.39
N VAL A 18 4.95 15.30 9.19
CA VAL A 18 3.97 15.58 10.25
C VAL A 18 3.33 14.30 10.78
N LEU A 19 2.94 13.39 9.88
CA LEU A 19 2.37 12.10 10.26
C LEU A 19 3.39 11.22 11.01
N ALA A 20 4.65 11.23 10.60
CA ALA A 20 5.71 10.53 11.32
C ALA A 20 5.91 11.08 12.73
N GLU A 21 5.85 12.40 12.93
CA GLU A 21 5.92 13.03 14.25
C GLU A 21 4.75 12.60 15.13
N VAL A 22 3.51 12.69 14.63
CA VAL A 22 2.28 12.28 15.36
C VAL A 22 2.32 10.79 15.73
N LEU A 23 2.84 9.95 14.84
CA LEU A 23 2.89 8.49 15.02
C LEU A 23 4.19 8.00 15.68
N ASN A 24 5.09 8.90 16.06
CA ASN A 24 6.44 8.58 16.56
C ASN A 24 7.18 7.59 15.62
N GLY A 25 7.03 7.80 14.32
CA GLY A 25 7.54 6.95 13.26
C GLY A 25 8.70 7.60 12.49
N LYS A 26 8.98 7.03 11.32
CA LYS A 26 10.02 7.51 10.40
C LYS A 26 9.49 7.61 8.98
N VAL A 27 10.12 8.49 8.19
CA VAL A 27 9.77 8.74 6.78
C VAL A 27 10.84 8.15 5.88
N TYR A 28 10.38 7.47 4.83
CA TYR A 28 11.20 6.95 3.74
C TYR A 28 10.69 7.52 2.41
N LYS A 29 11.56 7.60 1.40
CA LYS A 29 11.09 7.76 0.02
C LYS A 29 10.37 6.48 -0.41
N PHE A 30 9.28 6.65 -1.13
CA PHE A 30 8.55 5.51 -1.67
C PHE A 30 8.93 5.28 -3.15
N PHE A 31 8.46 4.20 -3.76
CA PHE A 31 8.85 3.80 -5.12
C PHE A 31 8.36 4.78 -6.20
N THR A 32 7.19 5.38 -6.03
CA THR A 32 6.67 6.40 -6.93
C THR A 32 7.40 7.72 -6.68
N PRO A 33 7.97 8.39 -7.69
CA PRO A 33 8.62 9.69 -7.52
C PRO A 33 7.69 10.70 -6.83
N GLY A 34 8.20 11.43 -5.87
CA GLY A 34 7.43 12.43 -5.11
C GLY A 34 6.58 11.87 -3.97
N SER A 35 6.52 10.54 -3.80
CA SER A 35 5.76 9.91 -2.71
C SER A 35 6.65 9.47 -1.55
N TYR A 36 6.03 9.29 -0.38
CA TYR A 36 6.70 9.00 0.88
C TYR A 36 5.98 7.89 1.64
N LEU A 37 6.74 7.13 2.42
CA LEU A 37 6.25 6.08 3.31
C LEU A 37 6.48 6.48 4.76
N VAL A 38 5.43 6.45 5.57
CA VAL A 38 5.49 6.69 7.02
C VAL A 38 5.33 5.37 7.74
N ILE A 39 6.29 5.00 8.59
CA ILE A 39 6.26 3.75 9.38
C ILE A 39 6.31 4.09 10.86
N PRO A 40 5.23 3.84 11.63
CA PRO A 40 5.18 4.09 13.08
C PRO A 40 5.93 3.04 13.91
N PHE A 41 6.40 1.93 13.33
CA PHE A 41 7.10 0.83 14.03
C PHE A 41 6.33 0.27 15.24
N ASP A 42 5.04 0.06 15.04
CA ASP A 42 4.14 -0.52 16.05
C ASP A 42 4.20 -2.05 16.15
N ASN A 43 5.11 -2.71 15.43
CA ASN A 43 5.26 -4.16 15.29
C ASN A 43 4.07 -4.89 14.63
N TYR A 44 3.07 -4.15 14.13
CA TYR A 44 1.93 -4.71 13.39
C TYR A 44 2.09 -4.56 11.88
N GLY A 45 3.18 -3.93 11.42
CA GLY A 45 3.42 -3.65 10.00
C GLY A 45 2.57 -2.50 9.45
N THR A 46 2.02 -1.67 10.34
CA THR A 46 1.23 -0.49 9.97
C THR A 46 2.10 0.52 9.23
N HIS A 47 1.58 1.09 8.15
CA HIS A 47 2.22 2.22 7.47
C HIS A 47 1.23 3.07 6.67
N ILE A 48 1.68 4.26 6.29
CA ILE A 48 0.91 5.19 5.46
C ILE A 48 1.77 5.56 4.25
N VAL A 49 1.23 5.41 3.05
CA VAL A 49 1.84 5.96 1.82
C VAL A 49 1.20 7.30 1.52
N VAL A 50 2.02 8.32 1.28
CA VAL A 50 1.57 9.67 0.94
C VAL A 50 1.98 9.96 -0.50
N PHE A 51 1.00 10.08 -1.37
CA PHE A 51 1.13 10.42 -2.78
C PHE A 51 0.94 11.92 -3.03
N GLU A 52 1.29 12.37 -4.23
CA GLU A 52 0.95 13.72 -4.68
C GLU A 52 -0.51 13.77 -5.13
N VAL A 53 -1.18 14.91 -4.90
CA VAL A 53 -2.55 15.14 -5.40
C VAL A 53 -2.58 14.99 -6.94
N GLY A 54 -3.50 14.15 -7.40
CA GLY A 54 -3.63 13.78 -8.81
C GLY A 54 -3.05 12.41 -9.14
N ASP A 55 -2.29 11.80 -8.26
CA ASP A 55 -1.93 10.39 -8.37
C ASP A 55 -3.16 9.52 -8.13
N VAL A 56 -3.36 8.55 -9.00
CA VAL A 56 -4.48 7.61 -8.91
C VAL A 56 -4.01 6.19 -9.14
N TRP A 57 -4.59 5.24 -8.42
CA TRP A 57 -4.41 3.83 -8.71
C TRP A 57 -5.23 3.43 -9.92
N VAL A 58 -4.59 2.76 -10.86
CA VAL A 58 -5.25 2.15 -12.01
C VAL A 58 -4.96 0.65 -12.04
N PRO A 59 -5.95 -0.20 -12.40
CA PRO A 59 -5.70 -1.62 -12.55
C PRO A 59 -4.69 -1.85 -13.68
N GLY A 60 -3.78 -2.80 -13.49
CA GLY A 60 -2.98 -3.36 -14.58
C GLY A 60 -3.83 -4.28 -15.47
N ASN A 61 -3.23 -4.81 -16.52
CA ASN A 61 -3.81 -5.94 -17.26
C ASN A 61 -3.59 -7.26 -16.48
N ASP A 62 -3.96 -8.40 -17.06
CA ASP A 62 -3.84 -9.69 -16.39
C ASP A 62 -2.39 -10.11 -16.07
N ALA A 63 -1.40 -9.52 -16.74
CA ALA A 63 0.02 -9.77 -16.53
C ALA A 63 0.70 -8.71 -15.65
N GLU A 64 0.05 -7.58 -15.37
CA GLU A 64 0.62 -6.43 -14.66
C GLU A 64 -0.14 -6.13 -13.36
N SER A 65 0.58 -5.75 -12.32
CA SER A 65 -0.01 -5.23 -11.08
C SER A 65 -0.67 -3.85 -11.27
N ALA A 66 -1.49 -3.45 -10.33
CA ALA A 66 -1.99 -2.08 -10.22
C ALA A 66 -0.80 -1.09 -10.19
N ARG A 67 -0.96 0.07 -10.80
CA ARG A 67 0.06 1.11 -10.87
C ARG A 67 -0.51 2.48 -10.59
N VAL A 68 0.34 3.39 -10.16
CA VAL A 68 0.00 4.78 -9.94
C VAL A 68 0.24 5.57 -11.23
N LEU A 69 -0.72 6.40 -11.61
CA LEU A 69 -0.62 7.36 -12.72
C LEU A 69 -1.07 8.74 -12.28
N GLN A 70 -0.50 9.78 -12.90
CA GLN A 70 -1.03 11.15 -12.80
C GLN A 70 -2.25 11.28 -13.70
N ALA A 71 -3.37 11.78 -13.15
CA ALA A 71 -4.61 12.00 -13.89
C ALA A 71 -5.26 13.33 -13.52
N LYS A 72 -5.81 14.03 -14.55
CA LYS A 72 -6.49 15.31 -14.34
C LYS A 72 -7.90 15.18 -13.76
N SER A 73 -8.59 14.11 -14.08
CA SER A 73 -9.93 13.77 -13.58
C SER A 73 -10.18 12.27 -13.82
N THR A 74 -10.67 11.57 -12.81
CA THR A 74 -10.96 10.14 -12.89
C THR A 74 -11.92 9.72 -11.79
N ASN A 75 -12.60 8.61 -11.99
CA ASN A 75 -13.34 7.91 -10.92
C ASN A 75 -12.43 7.08 -10.01
N LEU A 76 -11.15 6.94 -10.36
CA LEU A 76 -10.14 6.27 -9.57
C LEU A 76 -9.50 7.26 -8.58
N VAL A 77 -8.97 6.76 -7.49
CA VAL A 77 -8.35 7.54 -6.42
C VAL A 77 -7.02 6.91 -6.02
N ALA A 78 -6.13 7.69 -5.42
CA ALA A 78 -4.88 7.16 -4.88
C ALA A 78 -5.07 6.33 -3.59
N ASN A 79 -6.21 6.49 -2.94
CA ASN A 79 -6.49 5.79 -1.70
C ASN A 79 -6.69 4.30 -1.97
N HIS A 80 -5.93 3.47 -1.27
CA HIS A 80 -6.16 2.04 -1.19
C HIS A 80 -5.98 1.59 0.25
N THR A 81 -6.50 0.43 0.58
CA THR A 81 -6.45 -0.10 1.94
C THR A 81 -5.96 -1.54 1.93
N ALA A 82 -4.96 -1.83 2.74
CA ALA A 82 -4.48 -3.19 2.97
C ALA A 82 -5.10 -3.76 4.24
N ILE A 83 -5.74 -4.93 4.13
CA ILE A 83 -6.51 -5.55 5.21
C ILE A 83 -6.13 -7.02 5.36
N SER A 84 -5.77 -7.42 6.57
CA SER A 84 -5.72 -8.83 6.95
C SER A 84 -7.14 -9.36 7.15
N VAL A 85 -7.49 -10.44 6.46
CA VAL A 85 -8.83 -11.03 6.47
C VAL A 85 -8.78 -12.51 6.90
N PRO A 86 -9.84 -13.05 7.56
CA PRO A 86 -9.90 -14.46 7.93
C PRO A 86 -10.29 -15.36 6.75
N THR A 87 -10.71 -14.77 5.64
CA THR A 87 -11.21 -15.45 4.43
C THR A 87 -10.03 -15.98 3.61
N THR A 88 -10.12 -17.20 3.10
CA THR A 88 -9.07 -17.81 2.26
C THR A 88 -9.01 -17.16 0.87
N GLN A 89 -7.86 -17.29 0.21
CA GLN A 89 -7.70 -16.85 -1.18
C GLN A 89 -8.81 -17.38 -2.09
N GLN A 90 -9.08 -18.68 -2.03
CA GLN A 90 -10.10 -19.30 -2.86
C GLN A 90 -11.50 -18.69 -2.65
N GLN A 91 -11.87 -18.41 -1.41
CA GLN A 91 -13.15 -17.78 -1.09
C GLN A 91 -13.22 -16.34 -1.62
N ILE A 92 -12.11 -15.58 -1.52
CA ILE A 92 -12.03 -14.21 -2.04
C ILE A 92 -12.20 -14.20 -3.56
N GLU A 93 -11.54 -15.12 -4.27
CA GLU A 93 -11.66 -15.25 -5.72
C GLU A 93 -13.11 -15.62 -6.14
N GLN A 94 -13.77 -16.52 -5.41
CA GLN A 94 -15.18 -16.88 -5.63
C GLN A 94 -16.12 -15.70 -5.41
N ILE A 95 -15.88 -14.89 -4.37
CA ILE A 95 -16.65 -13.67 -4.10
C ILE A 95 -16.49 -12.70 -5.26
N GLY A 96 -15.26 -12.43 -5.70
CA GLY A 96 -14.99 -11.53 -6.81
C GLY A 96 -15.67 -11.96 -8.10
N GLN A 97 -15.60 -13.25 -8.42
CA GLN A 97 -16.28 -13.82 -9.58
C GLN A 97 -17.81 -13.67 -9.51
N ARG A 98 -18.40 -13.91 -8.35
CA ARG A 98 -19.85 -13.75 -8.14
C ARG A 98 -20.31 -12.31 -8.32
N GLU A 99 -19.52 -11.34 -7.82
CA GLU A 99 -19.85 -9.92 -7.88
C GLU A 99 -19.42 -9.27 -9.22
N GLU A 100 -18.76 -10.01 -10.11
CA GLU A 100 -18.14 -9.50 -11.34
C GLU A 100 -17.09 -8.39 -11.06
N TRP A 101 -16.43 -8.46 -9.92
CA TRP A 101 -15.37 -7.55 -9.53
C TRP A 101 -14.00 -8.13 -9.89
N ARG A 102 -13.08 -7.24 -10.27
CA ARG A 102 -11.72 -7.62 -10.56
C ARG A 102 -11.02 -8.11 -9.30
N VAL A 103 -10.50 -9.33 -9.35
CA VAL A 103 -9.69 -9.93 -8.28
C VAL A 103 -8.46 -10.57 -8.90
N LEU A 104 -7.28 -10.22 -8.42
CA LEU A 104 -6.01 -10.75 -8.89
C LEU A 104 -5.07 -11.00 -7.73
N THR A 105 -4.54 -12.21 -7.64
CA THR A 105 -3.43 -12.51 -6.73
C THR A 105 -2.13 -12.08 -7.38
N ARG A 106 -1.35 -11.23 -6.70
CA ARG A 106 -0.08 -10.69 -7.17
C ARG A 106 1.02 -10.92 -6.15
N ARG A 107 2.20 -11.26 -6.62
CA ARG A 107 3.43 -11.08 -5.89
C ARG A 107 3.86 -9.63 -6.06
N GLN A 108 4.02 -8.91 -4.97
CA GLN A 108 4.37 -7.49 -4.98
C GLN A 108 5.83 -7.31 -5.43
N GLY A 109 6.04 -6.46 -6.41
CA GLY A 109 7.27 -5.89 -6.96
C GLY A 109 8.58 -6.69 -6.94
N GLU A 110 9.57 -6.26 -7.67
CA GLU A 110 10.92 -6.80 -7.56
C GLU A 110 11.50 -6.53 -6.17
N GLY A 111 11.98 -7.59 -5.49
CA GLY A 111 12.58 -7.47 -4.16
C GLY A 111 11.59 -7.46 -2.99
N VAL A 112 10.28 -7.47 -3.23
CA VAL A 112 9.25 -7.53 -2.17
C VAL A 112 8.75 -8.97 -2.01
N PRO A 113 9.02 -9.64 -0.87
CA PRO A 113 8.84 -11.08 -0.74
C PRO A 113 7.44 -11.52 -0.28
N PHE A 114 6.40 -10.73 -0.51
CA PHE A 114 5.03 -11.13 -0.15
C PHE A 114 4.06 -11.05 -1.33
N SER A 115 2.92 -11.74 -1.19
CA SER A 115 1.80 -11.68 -2.11
C SER A 115 0.62 -10.96 -1.47
N ALA A 116 -0.20 -10.30 -2.28
CA ALA A 116 -1.46 -9.69 -1.91
C ALA A 116 -2.54 -10.06 -2.95
N ILE A 117 -3.79 -9.98 -2.54
CA ILE A 117 -4.93 -10.09 -3.45
C ILE A 117 -5.45 -8.70 -3.73
N GLU A 118 -5.23 -8.21 -4.95
CA GLU A 118 -5.89 -6.99 -5.45
C GLU A 118 -7.39 -7.28 -5.60
N PHE A 119 -8.20 -6.66 -4.75
CA PHE A 119 -9.65 -6.78 -4.74
C PHE A 119 -10.26 -5.42 -5.05
N TRP A 120 -10.82 -5.26 -6.25
CA TRP A 120 -11.34 -3.99 -6.73
C TRP A 120 -12.85 -3.86 -6.46
N VAL A 121 -13.22 -3.26 -5.34
CA VAL A 121 -14.61 -3.01 -4.97
C VAL A 121 -15.29 -2.16 -6.05
N GLU A 122 -16.38 -2.68 -6.66
CA GLU A 122 -17.09 -2.07 -7.78
C GLU A 122 -16.18 -1.73 -8.98
N ASN A 123 -15.08 -2.48 -9.14
CA ASN A 123 -14.04 -2.21 -10.15
C ASN A 123 -13.46 -0.78 -10.09
N ARG A 124 -13.47 -0.16 -8.89
CA ARG A 124 -13.12 1.24 -8.67
C ARG A 124 -12.14 1.47 -7.53
N ILE A 125 -12.34 0.85 -6.37
CA ILE A 125 -11.54 1.08 -5.16
C ILE A 125 -10.70 -0.15 -4.88
N LEU A 126 -9.37 0.03 -4.80
CA LEU A 126 -8.44 -1.04 -4.52
C LEU A 126 -8.40 -1.36 -3.02
N PHE A 127 -8.66 -2.62 -2.71
CA PHE A 127 -8.28 -3.25 -1.45
C PHE A 127 -7.18 -4.27 -1.72
N GLU A 128 -6.13 -4.27 -0.94
CA GLU A 128 -5.17 -5.36 -0.87
C GLU A 128 -5.55 -6.26 0.29
N LEU A 129 -5.99 -7.47 -0.02
CA LEU A 129 -6.42 -8.44 0.97
C LEU A 129 -5.30 -9.43 1.29
N PHE A 130 -5.07 -9.65 2.58
CA PHE A 130 -4.09 -10.57 3.11
C PHE A 130 -4.80 -11.70 3.86
N PRO A 131 -5.10 -12.82 3.19
CA PRO A 131 -5.59 -14.02 3.86
C PRO A 131 -4.55 -14.59 4.83
N PRO A 132 -4.92 -15.57 5.68
CA PRO A 132 -4.02 -16.13 6.69
C PRO A 132 -2.70 -16.66 6.11
N GLU A 133 -2.70 -17.16 4.89
CA GLU A 133 -1.52 -17.67 4.20
C GLU A 133 -0.54 -16.59 3.73
N PHE A 134 -0.98 -15.33 3.54
CA PHE A 134 -0.12 -14.21 3.08
C PHE A 134 0.29 -13.26 4.21
N THR A 135 -0.53 -13.12 5.24
CA THR A 135 -0.31 -12.19 6.36
C THR A 135 1.08 -12.34 7.00
N PRO A 136 1.61 -13.56 7.28
CA PRO A 136 2.93 -13.71 7.90
C PRO A 136 4.07 -13.14 7.06
N GLN A 137 4.03 -13.32 5.73
CA GLN A 137 5.05 -12.79 4.81
C GLN A 137 5.02 -11.26 4.81
N TYR A 138 3.82 -10.66 4.78
CA TYR A 138 3.65 -9.21 4.87
C TYR A 138 4.24 -8.67 6.17
N LEU A 139 3.87 -9.22 7.32
CA LEU A 139 4.35 -8.75 8.62
C LEU A 139 5.87 -8.89 8.76
N GLN A 140 6.47 -9.95 8.22
CA GLN A 140 7.93 -10.13 8.20
C GLN A 140 8.61 -9.05 7.34
N THR A 141 8.05 -8.74 6.17
CA THR A 141 8.60 -7.72 5.26
C THR A 141 8.51 -6.32 5.85
N MET A 142 7.46 -6.04 6.63
CA MET A 142 7.23 -4.71 7.24
C MET A 142 8.01 -4.50 8.55
N GLN A 143 8.91 -5.41 8.94
CA GLN A 143 9.82 -5.14 10.05
C GLN A 143 10.84 -4.05 9.69
N PRO A 144 11.27 -3.20 10.66
CA PRO A 144 12.16 -2.07 10.41
C PRO A 144 13.43 -2.41 9.63
N ASP A 145 14.09 -3.51 10.01
CA ASP A 145 15.34 -3.95 9.36
C ASP A 145 15.11 -4.42 7.92
N ALA A 146 14.01 -5.15 7.67
CA ALA A 146 13.66 -5.61 6.34
C ALA A 146 13.29 -4.42 5.42
N ILE A 147 12.53 -3.46 5.91
CA ILE A 147 12.20 -2.23 5.18
C ILE A 147 13.46 -1.42 4.87
N ALA A 148 14.41 -1.31 5.82
CA ALA A 148 15.66 -0.60 5.58
C ALA A 148 16.52 -1.28 4.49
N GLN A 149 16.44 -2.59 4.33
CA GLN A 149 17.11 -3.31 3.24
C GLN A 149 16.46 -3.02 1.87
N ILE A 150 15.13 -2.84 1.82
CA ILE A 150 14.38 -2.61 0.57
C ILE A 150 14.43 -1.14 0.15
N LEU A 151 14.19 -0.21 1.08
CA LEU A 151 14.01 1.21 0.81
C LEU A 151 15.22 2.08 1.17
N GLY A 152 16.25 1.50 1.82
CA GLY A 152 17.39 2.24 2.35
C GLY A 152 17.11 2.87 3.71
N GLN A 153 17.99 3.76 4.14
CA GLN A 153 17.88 4.40 5.44
C GLN A 153 16.72 5.40 5.50
N PRO A 154 16.07 5.57 6.67
CA PRO A 154 15.04 6.57 6.86
C PRO A 154 15.55 7.97 6.50
N ILE A 155 14.68 8.79 5.92
CA ILE A 155 14.96 10.22 5.72
C ILE A 155 14.96 10.89 7.10
N GLN A 156 16.08 11.51 7.48
CA GLN A 156 16.12 12.27 8.73
C GLN A 156 15.16 13.46 8.64
N ALA A 157 14.30 13.60 9.65
CA ALA A 157 13.51 14.81 9.82
C ALA A 157 14.47 16.01 9.91
N ARG A 158 14.23 17.10 9.15
CA ARG A 158 14.95 18.35 9.35
C ARG A 158 14.67 18.79 10.78
N ALA A 159 15.72 18.97 11.57
CA ALA A 159 15.59 19.66 12.84
C ALA A 159 14.92 21.03 12.59
N ALA A 160 13.85 21.31 13.31
CA ALA A 160 13.14 22.58 13.25
C ALA A 160 14.03 23.71 13.81
#